data_9c8c7c4db6419c7a5a240ae0ec6d6c8c
#
_entry.id   9c8c7c4db6419c7a5a240ae0ec6d6c8c
#
_cell.length_a   1.000
_cell.length_b   1.000
_cell.length_c   1.000
_cell.angle_alpha   90.00
_cell.angle_beta   90.00
_cell.angle_gamma   90.00
#
_symmetry.space_group_name_H-M   'P 1'
#
loop_
_entity.id
_entity.type
_entity.pdbx_description
1 polymer ?
#
loop_
_entity_poly.entity_id
_entity_poly.type
_entity_poly.pdbx_seq_one_letter_code
_entity_poly.pdbx_strand_id
1 'polypeptide(L)'
;MTYVISTPLAGFQPIAVTDTTQNHALGTIVTAIDPTYGAGEFVYLKGLASTAVGSAVIFDQYAGTTTLATAGSRGAVGVAMSANVASQYGWYQISGSAVVKTGTVAAGAPAYVTATAGTLDDAVVSGDKIDGFVFKTANGTPSAGLATAQIERPSLNGNG
;
A
#
# COMPACT_ATOMS: atom_id res chain seq x y z
N MET A 1 13.24 -0.83 3.81
CA MET A 1 13.15 -1.33 2.40
C MET A 1 14.01 -0.45 1.51
N THR A 2 14.75 -1.05 0.59
CA THR A 2 15.71 -0.36 -0.28
C THR A 2 15.33 -0.60 -1.75
N TYR A 3 14.13 -0.16 -2.13
CA TYR A 3 13.69 -0.27 -3.52
C TYR A 3 14.48 0.66 -4.43
N VAL A 4 14.98 0.10 -5.51
CA VAL A 4 15.64 0.84 -6.58
C VAL A 4 14.73 0.82 -7.80
N ILE A 5 14.37 2.01 -8.30
CA ILE A 5 13.52 2.14 -9.48
C ILE A 5 14.27 1.58 -10.69
N SER A 6 13.66 0.61 -11.36
CA SER A 6 14.18 -0.01 -12.58
C SER A 6 13.54 0.54 -13.87
N THR A 7 12.42 1.25 -13.75
CA THR A 7 11.82 1.96 -14.88
C THR A 7 12.70 3.15 -15.26
N PRO A 8 13.08 3.32 -16.54
CA PRO A 8 13.81 4.51 -16.98
C PRO A 8 12.99 5.78 -16.72
N LEU A 9 13.43 6.60 -15.78
CA LEU A 9 12.74 7.82 -15.38
C LEU A 9 13.77 8.87 -14.97
N ALA A 10 13.76 10.03 -15.62
CA ALA A 10 14.66 11.12 -15.28
C ALA A 10 14.19 11.84 -14.02
N GLY A 11 15.09 12.10 -13.06
CA GLY A 11 14.82 12.86 -11.85
C GLY A 11 13.80 12.20 -10.93
N PHE A 12 13.88 10.90 -10.73
CA PHE A 12 12.94 10.15 -9.90
C PHE A 12 13.02 10.51 -8.41
N GLN A 13 11.86 10.52 -7.75
CA GLN A 13 11.76 10.54 -6.30
C GLN A 13 11.93 9.11 -5.77
N PRO A 14 12.81 8.85 -4.78
CA PRO A 14 12.98 7.52 -4.20
C PRO A 14 11.67 6.97 -3.60
N ILE A 15 11.51 5.64 -3.63
CA ILE A 15 10.25 4.97 -3.21
C ILE A 15 9.86 5.27 -1.76
N ALA A 16 10.82 5.31 -0.84
CA ALA A 16 10.55 5.50 0.59
C ALA A 16 10.56 6.98 1.03
N VAL A 17 10.57 7.91 0.09
CA VAL A 17 10.69 9.36 0.37
C VAL A 17 9.42 10.10 -0.03
N THR A 18 8.99 11.06 0.80
CA THR A 18 7.96 12.03 0.46
C THR A 18 8.58 13.38 0.13
N ASP A 19 7.89 14.16 -0.69
CA ASP A 19 8.27 15.52 -1.02
C ASP A 19 7.04 16.43 -1.00
N THR A 20 7.21 17.68 -0.64
CA THR A 20 6.18 18.71 -0.74
C THR A 20 6.02 19.23 -2.18
N THR A 21 7.01 18.97 -3.02
CA THR A 21 6.97 19.27 -4.46
C THR A 21 6.49 18.03 -5.22
N GLN A 22 5.56 18.22 -6.14
CA GLN A 22 5.12 17.15 -7.03
C GLN A 22 6.18 16.90 -8.11
N ASN A 23 6.97 15.84 -7.96
CA ASN A 23 8.10 15.52 -8.85
C ASN A 23 7.69 14.74 -10.09
N HIS A 24 6.53 14.05 -10.06
CA HIS A 24 6.02 13.24 -11.16
C HIS A 24 4.55 13.54 -11.41
N ALA A 25 4.04 13.17 -12.58
CA ALA A 25 2.61 13.18 -12.83
C ALA A 25 1.90 12.19 -11.89
N LEU A 26 0.81 12.63 -11.26
CA LEU A 26 0.03 11.75 -10.39
C LEU A 26 -0.52 10.57 -11.20
N GLY A 27 -0.52 9.38 -10.60
CA GLY A 27 -0.88 8.14 -11.27
C GLY A 27 0.25 7.47 -12.07
N THR A 28 1.46 8.05 -12.09
CA THR A 28 2.64 7.42 -12.71
C THR A 28 2.95 6.09 -12.02
N ILE A 29 3.13 5.03 -12.81
CA ILE A 29 3.51 3.70 -12.31
C ILE A 29 4.95 3.41 -12.71
N VAL A 30 5.72 2.92 -11.74
CA VAL A 30 7.11 2.46 -11.93
C VAL A 30 7.29 1.08 -11.34
N THR A 31 8.29 0.35 -11.86
CA THR A 31 8.79 -0.88 -11.26
C THR A 31 10.05 -0.57 -10.46
N ALA A 32 10.16 -1.15 -9.28
CA ALA A 32 11.36 -1.05 -8.44
C ALA A 32 11.69 -2.42 -7.86
N ILE A 33 12.95 -2.62 -7.46
CA ILE A 33 13.47 -3.88 -6.96
C ILE A 33 14.12 -3.63 -5.59
N ASP A 34 13.77 -4.49 -4.64
CA ASP A 34 14.39 -4.55 -3.30
C ASP A 34 15.13 -5.88 -3.13
N PRO A 35 16.34 -5.91 -2.54
CA PRO A 35 17.08 -7.16 -2.36
C PRO A 35 16.38 -8.19 -1.48
N THR A 36 15.51 -7.75 -0.55
CA THR A 36 14.78 -8.62 0.38
C THR A 36 13.39 -8.99 -0.14
N TYR A 37 12.67 -8.01 -0.71
CA TYR A 37 11.26 -8.16 -1.10
C TYR A 37 11.06 -8.42 -2.59
N GLY A 38 12.11 -8.30 -3.39
CA GLY A 38 12.05 -8.52 -4.84
C GLY A 38 11.44 -7.35 -5.62
N ALA A 39 10.93 -7.65 -6.81
CA ALA A 39 10.32 -6.66 -7.68
C ALA A 39 8.91 -6.28 -7.22
N GLY A 40 8.56 -5.01 -7.39
CA GLY A 40 7.22 -4.50 -7.15
C GLY A 40 6.86 -3.37 -8.09
N GLU A 41 5.57 -3.09 -8.22
CA GLU A 41 5.05 -1.93 -8.93
C GLU A 41 4.53 -0.90 -7.93
N PHE A 42 4.74 0.38 -8.26
CA PHE A 42 4.42 1.51 -7.40
C PHE A 42 3.72 2.60 -8.19
N VAL A 43 2.73 3.23 -7.58
CA VAL A 43 1.99 4.37 -8.15
C VAL A 43 2.28 5.63 -7.35
N TYR A 44 2.49 6.75 -8.05
CA TYR A 44 2.79 8.06 -7.45
C TYR A 44 1.50 8.85 -7.18
N LEU A 45 1.25 9.19 -5.91
CA LEU A 45 -0.01 9.78 -5.47
C LEU A 45 0.22 10.89 -4.44
N LYS A 46 -0.81 11.73 -4.30
CA LYS A 46 -0.88 12.73 -3.24
C LYS A 46 -1.20 12.06 -1.90
N GLY A 47 -0.54 12.52 -0.86
CA GLY A 47 -0.70 12.01 0.49
C GLY A 47 -1.97 12.51 1.21
N LEU A 48 -2.24 11.87 2.33
CA LEU A 48 -3.37 12.17 3.21
C LEU A 48 -2.91 12.19 4.66
N ALA A 49 -3.55 13.03 5.50
CA ALA A 49 -3.28 13.07 6.94
C ALA A 49 -3.37 11.67 7.57
N SER A 50 -2.51 11.41 8.53
CA SER A 50 -2.42 10.14 9.28
C SER A 50 -1.92 8.93 8.47
N THR A 51 -1.45 9.11 7.25
CA THR A 51 -0.75 8.05 6.51
C THR A 51 0.57 7.73 7.19
N ALA A 52 0.80 6.46 7.47
CA ALA A 52 2.04 5.92 7.99
C ALA A 52 2.62 4.89 7.00
N VAL A 53 3.90 4.55 7.17
CA VAL A 53 4.51 3.45 6.39
C VAL A 53 3.68 2.18 6.59
N GLY A 54 3.31 1.51 5.50
CA GLY A 54 2.50 0.30 5.52
C GLY A 54 0.99 0.53 5.60
N SER A 55 0.50 1.77 5.71
CA SER A 55 -0.94 2.04 5.67
C SER A 55 -1.56 1.57 4.36
N ALA A 56 -2.65 0.82 4.44
CA ALA A 56 -3.48 0.50 3.29
C ALA A 56 -4.34 1.71 2.92
N VAL A 57 -4.36 2.07 1.64
CA VAL A 57 -5.14 3.19 1.12
C VAL A 57 -6.02 2.75 -0.03
N ILE A 58 -7.15 3.41 -0.20
CA ILE A 58 -7.91 3.42 -1.44
C ILE A 58 -7.41 4.60 -2.26
N PHE A 59 -7.17 4.41 -3.55
CA PHE A 59 -6.70 5.48 -4.40
C PHE A 59 -7.49 5.61 -5.69
N ASP A 60 -7.52 6.82 -6.23
CA ASP A 60 -7.99 7.13 -7.57
C ASP A 60 -6.77 7.51 -8.41
N GLN A 61 -6.42 6.66 -9.36
CA GLN A 61 -5.24 6.88 -10.21
C GLN A 61 -5.41 8.12 -11.11
N TYR A 62 -6.61 8.39 -11.57
CA TYR A 62 -6.89 9.54 -12.44
C TYR A 62 -6.78 10.87 -11.68
N ALA A 63 -7.40 10.95 -10.51
CA ALA A 63 -7.32 12.13 -9.65
C ALA A 63 -6.00 12.23 -8.88
N GLY A 64 -5.29 11.12 -8.72
CA GLY A 64 -4.05 11.03 -7.96
C GLY A 64 -4.23 11.16 -6.45
N THR A 65 -5.43 10.90 -5.94
CA THR A 65 -5.80 11.07 -4.53
C THR A 65 -5.83 9.74 -3.78
N THR A 66 -5.66 9.83 -2.46
CA THR A 66 -5.72 8.67 -1.54
C THR A 66 -6.70 8.93 -0.40
N THR A 67 -7.29 7.85 0.12
CA THR A 67 -7.98 7.80 1.40
C THR A 67 -7.51 6.56 2.17
N LEU A 68 -7.41 6.64 3.50
CA LEU A 68 -7.06 5.44 4.28
C LEU A 68 -8.18 4.40 4.14
N ALA A 69 -7.81 3.16 3.84
CA ALA A 69 -8.76 2.07 3.71
C ALA A 69 -9.41 1.76 5.07
N THR A 70 -10.72 1.67 5.11
CA THR A 70 -11.50 1.35 6.30
C THR A 70 -12.74 0.56 5.92
N ALA A 71 -13.45 0.01 6.91
CA ALA A 71 -14.66 -0.75 6.69
C ALA A 71 -15.64 -0.03 5.75
N GLY A 72 -16.15 -0.75 4.76
CA GLY A 72 -17.05 -0.20 3.73
C GLY A 72 -16.37 0.56 2.59
N SER A 73 -15.03 0.75 2.60
CA SER A 73 -14.30 1.36 1.48
C SER A 73 -14.45 0.54 0.20
N ARG A 74 -14.33 1.19 -0.95
CA ARG A 74 -14.37 0.55 -2.28
C ARG A 74 -13.35 1.21 -3.21
N GLY A 75 -12.70 0.41 -4.05
CA GLY A 75 -11.76 0.89 -5.06
C GLY A 75 -10.43 0.16 -5.08
N ALA A 76 -9.49 0.69 -5.86
CA ALA A 76 -8.13 0.18 -5.94
C ALA A 76 -7.39 0.40 -4.62
N VAL A 77 -6.62 -0.60 -4.19
CA VAL A 77 -5.87 -0.57 -2.93
C VAL A 77 -4.38 -0.43 -3.21
N GLY A 78 -3.72 0.40 -2.42
CA GLY A 78 -2.27 0.54 -2.40
C GLY A 78 -1.73 0.50 -0.97
N VAL A 79 -0.43 0.24 -0.83
CA VAL A 79 0.26 0.22 0.46
C VAL A 79 1.28 1.36 0.50
N ALA A 80 1.18 2.23 1.48
CA ALA A 80 2.03 3.41 1.62
C ALA A 80 3.49 3.00 1.89
N MET A 81 4.41 3.52 1.08
CA MET A 81 5.84 3.27 1.23
C MET A 81 6.53 4.27 2.17
N SER A 82 5.81 5.31 2.55
CA SER A 82 6.29 6.40 3.40
C SER A 82 5.14 7.00 4.20
N ALA A 83 5.45 7.82 5.20
CA ALA A 83 4.46 8.64 5.90
C ALA A 83 4.02 9.81 5.00
N ASN A 84 3.31 9.50 3.92
CA ASN A 84 2.88 10.45 2.90
C ASN A 84 1.64 11.22 3.37
N VAL A 85 1.88 12.23 4.21
CA VAL A 85 0.83 13.03 4.84
C VAL A 85 0.25 14.11 3.89
N ALA A 86 -0.72 14.87 4.38
CA ALA A 86 -1.35 15.94 3.60
C ALA A 86 -0.32 16.93 3.02
N SER A 87 -0.57 17.35 1.78
CA SER A 87 0.31 18.27 1.02
C SER A 87 1.70 17.68 0.67
N GLN A 88 1.85 16.38 0.75
CA GLN A 88 3.02 15.66 0.29
C GLN A 88 2.67 14.69 -0.83
N TYR A 89 3.70 14.20 -1.52
CA TYR A 89 3.59 13.29 -2.66
C TYR A 89 4.55 12.12 -2.44
N GLY A 90 4.12 10.91 -2.76
CA GLY A 90 4.93 9.72 -2.54
C GLY A 90 4.39 8.49 -3.27
N TRP A 91 5.07 7.38 -3.06
CA TRP A 91 4.79 6.12 -3.75
C TRP A 91 3.95 5.18 -2.90
N TYR A 92 3.08 4.44 -3.56
CA TYR A 92 2.26 3.38 -2.98
C TYR A 92 2.46 2.09 -3.76
N GLN A 93 2.72 1.00 -3.06
CA GLN A 93 2.92 -0.31 -3.69
C GLN A 93 1.59 -0.91 -4.11
N ILE A 94 1.55 -1.43 -5.34
CA ILE A 94 0.35 -2.07 -5.94
C ILE A 94 0.62 -3.50 -6.42
N SER A 95 1.87 -3.97 -6.41
CA SER A 95 2.22 -5.35 -6.78
C SER A 95 3.52 -5.77 -6.11
N GLY A 96 3.65 -7.06 -5.85
CA GLY A 96 4.84 -7.68 -5.25
C GLY A 96 4.69 -7.97 -3.75
N SER A 97 5.80 -8.12 -3.05
CA SER A 97 5.82 -8.32 -1.59
C SER A 97 5.75 -6.99 -0.87
N ALA A 98 4.66 -6.71 -0.21
CA ALA A 98 4.43 -5.47 0.53
C ALA A 98 4.51 -5.69 2.04
N VAL A 99 5.00 -4.69 2.76
CA VAL A 99 4.94 -4.63 4.23
C VAL A 99 3.78 -3.71 4.61
N VAL A 100 2.78 -4.26 5.31
CA VAL A 100 1.52 -3.58 5.59
C VAL A 100 1.21 -3.52 7.08
N LYS A 101 0.56 -2.42 7.51
CA LYS A 101 0.05 -2.29 8.88
C LYS A 101 -1.08 -3.28 9.14
N THR A 102 -0.93 -4.03 10.22
CA THR A 102 -1.90 -5.07 10.58
C THR A 102 -2.27 -5.05 12.06
N GLY A 103 -3.49 -5.50 12.33
CA GLY A 103 -3.86 -6.05 13.62
C GLY A 103 -3.37 -7.50 13.75
N THR A 104 -4.20 -8.39 14.28
CA THR A 104 -3.90 -9.83 14.33
C THR A 104 -4.08 -10.42 12.93
N VAL A 105 -3.05 -11.09 12.42
CA VAL A 105 -3.11 -11.81 11.15
C VAL A 105 -2.30 -13.09 11.20
N ALA A 106 -2.75 -14.09 10.47
CA ALA A 106 -2.05 -15.36 10.28
C ALA A 106 -1.41 -15.41 8.88
N ALA A 107 -0.29 -16.11 8.77
CA ALA A 107 0.33 -16.42 7.48
C ALA A 107 -0.62 -17.23 6.60
N GLY A 108 -0.74 -16.86 5.32
CA GLY A 108 -1.63 -17.50 4.35
C GLY A 108 -3.07 -17.00 4.37
N ALA A 109 -3.45 -16.14 5.31
CA ALA A 109 -4.81 -15.61 5.41
C ALA A 109 -5.09 -14.53 4.36
N PRO A 110 -6.34 -14.39 3.90
CA PRO A 110 -6.78 -13.25 3.11
C PRO A 110 -6.83 -11.99 3.97
N ALA A 111 -6.78 -10.83 3.35
CA ALA A 111 -6.82 -9.54 4.03
C ALA A 111 -8.22 -8.91 4.00
N TYR A 112 -8.59 -8.31 5.12
CA TYR A 112 -9.81 -7.51 5.28
C TYR A 112 -9.47 -6.13 5.81
N VAL A 113 -10.24 -5.12 5.40
CA VAL A 113 -10.15 -3.80 6.03
C VAL A 113 -10.82 -3.80 7.39
N THR A 114 -10.35 -2.94 8.26
CA THR A 114 -10.84 -2.81 9.63
C THR A 114 -11.49 -1.44 9.88
N ALA A 115 -12.13 -1.28 11.03
CA ALA A 115 -12.60 0.03 11.49
C ALA A 115 -11.44 1.01 11.77
N THR A 116 -10.22 0.50 12.01
CA THR A 116 -9.02 1.31 12.18
C THR A 116 -8.44 1.64 10.81
N ALA A 117 -8.62 2.88 10.37
CA ALA A 117 -8.24 3.32 9.03
C ALA A 117 -6.76 3.02 8.71
N GLY A 118 -6.51 2.46 7.54
CA GLY A 118 -5.19 2.09 7.05
C GLY A 118 -4.59 0.81 7.65
N THR A 119 -5.32 0.11 8.53
CA THR A 119 -4.89 -1.13 9.18
C THR A 119 -5.72 -2.29 8.66
N LEU A 120 -5.08 -3.42 8.39
CA LEU A 120 -5.72 -4.65 7.90
C LEU A 120 -5.69 -5.75 8.96
N ASP A 121 -6.58 -6.72 8.85
CA ASP A 121 -6.54 -7.96 9.61
C ASP A 121 -7.02 -9.17 8.76
N ASP A 122 -7.16 -10.32 9.39
CA ASP A 122 -7.68 -11.54 8.77
C ASP A 122 -9.08 -11.91 9.27
N ALA A 123 -9.70 -11.07 10.08
CA ALA A 123 -11.06 -11.27 10.55
C ALA A 123 -12.07 -11.08 9.41
N VAL A 124 -12.84 -12.13 9.15
CA VAL A 124 -13.79 -12.15 8.05
C VAL A 124 -14.92 -11.17 8.29
N VAL A 125 -15.03 -10.16 7.42
CA VAL A 125 -16.15 -9.22 7.38
C VAL A 125 -16.70 -9.20 5.96
N SER A 126 -18.00 -9.51 5.83
CA SER A 126 -18.65 -9.55 4.52
C SER A 126 -18.55 -8.21 3.80
N GLY A 127 -18.07 -8.23 2.56
CA GLY A 127 -17.88 -7.06 1.71
C GLY A 127 -16.58 -6.29 1.94
N ASP A 128 -15.79 -6.63 2.94
CA ASP A 128 -14.55 -5.91 3.29
C ASP A 128 -13.25 -6.68 2.94
N LYS A 129 -13.38 -7.81 2.21
CA LYS A 129 -12.24 -8.57 1.71
C LYS A 129 -11.53 -7.80 0.60
N ILE A 130 -10.21 -7.78 0.67
CA ILE A 130 -9.35 -7.24 -0.39
C ILE A 130 -8.99 -8.36 -1.36
N ASP A 131 -9.43 -8.25 -2.60
CA ASP A 131 -9.04 -9.18 -3.66
C ASP A 131 -7.59 -8.92 -4.09
N GLY A 132 -6.84 -9.98 -4.40
CA GLY A 132 -5.42 -9.89 -4.79
C GLY A 132 -4.49 -9.56 -3.62
N PHE A 133 -4.84 -9.92 -2.38
CA PHE A 133 -4.07 -9.63 -1.18
C PHE A 133 -4.05 -10.85 -0.24
N VAL A 134 -2.87 -11.40 0.03
CA VAL A 134 -2.69 -12.56 0.93
C VAL A 134 -1.50 -12.32 1.84
N PHE A 135 -1.70 -12.46 3.16
CA PHE A 135 -0.60 -12.37 4.12
C PHE A 135 0.38 -13.52 3.96
N LYS A 136 1.67 -13.22 3.99
CA LYS A 136 2.76 -14.21 3.94
C LYS A 136 3.35 -14.49 5.32
N THR A 137 3.26 -13.52 6.22
CA THR A 137 3.70 -13.66 7.61
C THR A 137 2.59 -13.25 8.57
N ALA A 138 2.69 -13.71 9.80
CA ALA A 138 1.88 -13.19 10.90
C ALA A 138 2.32 -11.75 11.26
N ASN A 139 1.48 -11.04 12.02
CA ASN A 139 1.88 -9.79 12.65
C ASN A 139 3.14 -9.98 13.49
N GLY A 140 4.05 -9.02 13.40
CA GLY A 140 5.34 -9.07 14.09
C GLY A 140 6.52 -9.30 13.14
N THR A 141 6.30 -9.62 11.90
CA THR A 141 7.34 -9.81 10.88
C THR A 141 7.05 -8.94 9.66
N PRO A 142 7.90 -7.94 9.34
CA PRO A 142 9.27 -7.68 9.85
C PRO A 142 9.34 -7.04 11.24
N SER A 143 8.27 -6.44 11.75
CA SER A 143 8.25 -5.83 13.08
C SER A 143 6.83 -5.75 13.64
N ALA A 144 6.69 -5.48 14.94
CA ALA A 144 5.39 -5.36 15.60
C ALA A 144 4.46 -4.39 14.87
N GLY A 145 3.20 -4.79 14.67
CA GLY A 145 2.19 -4.01 13.94
C GLY A 145 2.29 -4.09 12.42
N LEU A 146 3.24 -4.88 11.89
CA LEU A 146 3.43 -5.10 10.46
C LEU A 146 3.39 -6.58 10.12
N ALA A 147 2.97 -6.88 8.88
CA ALA A 147 3.11 -8.20 8.26
C ALA A 147 3.54 -8.03 6.80
N THR A 148 4.18 -9.06 6.25
CA THR A 148 4.47 -9.12 4.82
C THR A 148 3.29 -9.76 4.10
N ALA A 149 2.91 -9.22 2.97
CA ALA A 149 1.83 -9.74 2.13
C ALA A 149 2.27 -9.81 0.67
N GLN A 150 1.71 -10.78 -0.06
CA GLN A 150 1.76 -10.78 -1.51
C GLN A 150 0.55 -10.03 -2.03
N ILE A 151 0.80 -9.02 -2.85
CA ILE A 151 -0.24 -8.21 -3.46
C ILE A 151 -0.11 -8.21 -4.98
N GLU A 152 -1.25 -8.15 -5.65
CA GLU A 152 -1.32 -8.15 -7.10
C GLU A 152 -2.47 -7.26 -7.54
N ARG A 153 -2.18 -5.97 -7.70
CA ARG A 153 -3.14 -4.90 -7.98
C ARG A 153 -4.43 -5.05 -7.17
N PRO A 154 -4.34 -5.01 -5.84
CA PRO A 154 -5.45 -5.34 -4.97
C PRO A 154 -6.59 -4.34 -5.10
N SER A 155 -7.80 -4.83 -4.84
CA SER A 155 -9.01 -4.01 -4.91
C SER A 155 -10.06 -4.43 -3.87
N LEU A 156 -10.87 -3.47 -3.45
CA LEU A 156 -12.04 -3.64 -2.60
C LEU A 156 -13.31 -3.49 -3.45
N ASN A 157 -13.93 -4.62 -3.77
CA ASN A 157 -15.09 -4.66 -4.68
C ASN A 157 -16.42 -4.97 -3.97
N GLY A 158 -16.41 -5.13 -2.65
CA GLY A 158 -17.58 -5.52 -1.88
C GLY A 158 -17.89 -7.02 -1.93
N ASN A 159 -16.94 -7.84 -2.38
CA ASN A 159 -17.03 -9.29 -2.41
C ASN A 159 -16.56 -9.94 -1.10
N GLY A 160 -16.99 -11.15 -0.85
CA GLY A 160 -16.50 -11.96 0.27
C GLY A 160 -17.44 -12.06 1.45
#